data_45ceebe6b10e12db92731334c62daed2
#
_entry.id   45ceebe6b10e12db92731334c62daed2
#
_cell.length_a   1.000
_cell.length_b   1.000
_cell.length_c   1.000
_cell.angle_alpha   90.00
_cell.angle_beta   90.00
_cell.angle_gamma   90.00
#
_symmetry.space_group_name_H-M   'P 1'
#
loop_
_entity.id
_entity.type
_entity.pdbx_description
1 polymer ?
#
loop_
_entity_poly.entity_id
_entity_poly.type
_entity_poly.pdbx_seq_one_letter_code
_entity_poly.pdbx_strand_id
1 'polypeptide(L)'
;SSHWTADTCVGSDEIMARIATLGRLIPQEKVRSDGPARVFRLEGGIGSLGFISPISHHFCDRCNRLRLTSAGGLRSCLLHDEEVDLRAVLRDPTSDEAAIRTALLTAIRNKPQGHHLRERLAAGGDCHGRMSRIGG
;
A
#
# COMPACT_ATOMS: atom_id res chain seq x y z
N SER A 1 -7.17 -12.48 -16.57
CA SER A 1 -7.10 -12.07 -15.16
C SER A 1 -6.60 -13.25 -14.34
N SER A 2 -5.38 -13.15 -13.81
CA SER A 2 -4.85 -14.15 -12.89
C SER A 2 -5.66 -14.05 -11.58
N HIS A 3 -6.46 -15.05 -11.28
CA HIS A 3 -7.13 -15.16 -9.99
C HIS A 3 -6.07 -15.51 -8.94
N TRP A 4 -5.84 -14.57 -8.03
CA TRP A 4 -5.02 -14.83 -6.87
C TRP A 4 -5.78 -15.77 -5.92
N THR A 5 -5.13 -16.86 -5.50
CA THR A 5 -5.63 -17.77 -4.47
C THR A 5 -4.59 -17.91 -3.38
N ALA A 6 -5.02 -18.21 -2.15
CA ALA A 6 -4.10 -18.40 -1.02
C ALA A 6 -3.06 -19.50 -1.31
N ASP A 7 -3.46 -20.55 -2.04
CA ASP A 7 -2.62 -21.69 -2.38
C ASP A 7 -1.51 -21.37 -3.40
N THR A 8 -1.65 -20.25 -4.13
CA THR A 8 -0.65 -19.78 -5.11
C THR A 8 0.33 -18.76 -4.53
N CYS A 9 0.23 -18.47 -3.23
CA CYS A 9 1.05 -17.47 -2.56
C CYS A 9 2.03 -18.09 -1.58
N VAL A 10 3.26 -17.58 -1.60
CA VAL A 10 4.27 -17.85 -0.58
C VAL A 10 4.33 -16.66 0.38
N GLY A 11 4.10 -16.91 1.67
CA GLY A 11 4.15 -15.87 2.69
C GLY A 11 5.58 -15.36 2.95
N SER A 12 5.69 -14.09 3.34
CA SER A 12 7.01 -13.50 3.64
C SER A 12 7.77 -14.24 4.73
N ASP A 13 7.08 -14.79 5.72
CA ASP A 13 7.72 -15.51 6.82
C ASP A 13 8.32 -16.83 6.33
N GLU A 14 7.66 -17.52 5.41
CA GLU A 14 8.18 -18.72 4.76
C GLU A 14 9.41 -18.39 3.89
N ILE A 15 9.34 -17.31 3.13
CA ILE A 15 10.48 -16.83 2.31
C ILE A 15 11.66 -16.50 3.23
N MET A 16 11.42 -15.78 4.33
CA MET A 16 12.45 -15.44 5.30
C MET A 16 13.07 -16.69 5.94
N ALA A 17 12.26 -17.69 6.30
CA ALA A 17 12.74 -18.95 6.85
C ALA A 17 13.64 -19.70 5.86
N ARG A 18 13.27 -19.75 4.58
CA ARG A 18 14.10 -20.34 3.51
C ARG A 18 15.41 -19.58 3.31
N ILE A 19 15.39 -18.24 3.32
CA ILE A 19 16.60 -17.43 3.18
C ILE A 19 17.51 -17.60 4.40
N ALA A 20 16.94 -17.75 5.59
CA ALA A 20 17.71 -17.94 6.84
C ALA A 20 18.57 -19.22 6.83
N THR A 21 18.30 -20.19 5.94
CA THR A 21 19.17 -21.35 5.74
C THR A 21 20.49 -21.01 5.04
N LEU A 22 20.55 -19.88 4.35
CA LEU A 22 21.74 -19.38 3.64
C LEU A 22 22.60 -18.47 4.51
N GLY A 23 22.05 -17.94 5.60
CA GLY A 23 22.73 -17.04 6.53
C GLY A 23 21.72 -16.24 7.38
N ARG A 24 22.20 -15.63 8.45
CA ARG A 24 21.35 -14.85 9.36
C ARG A 24 20.86 -13.57 8.69
N LEU A 25 19.56 -13.31 8.79
CA LEU A 25 18.94 -12.05 8.39
C LEU A 25 19.09 -11.01 9.51
N ILE A 26 19.88 -9.97 9.25
CA ILE A 26 20.15 -8.88 10.18
C ILE A 26 19.22 -7.72 9.83
N PRO A 27 18.29 -7.33 10.72
CA PRO A 27 17.42 -6.19 10.50
C PRO A 27 18.22 -4.92 10.26
N GLN A 28 17.79 -4.09 9.30
CA GLN A 28 18.35 -2.78 9.06
C GLN A 28 17.42 -1.70 9.63
N GLU A 29 18.02 -0.68 10.23
CA GLU A 29 17.25 0.49 10.67
C GLU A 29 16.62 1.21 9.50
N LYS A 30 15.37 1.64 9.69
CA LYS A 30 14.65 2.43 8.70
C LYS A 30 14.88 3.91 8.91
N VAL A 31 15.16 4.61 7.82
CA VAL A 31 15.01 6.06 7.79
C VAL A 31 13.51 6.39 7.70
N ARG A 32 13.06 7.48 8.33
CA ARG A 32 11.65 7.88 8.40
C ARG A 32 10.96 8.03 7.03
N SER A 33 11.72 8.28 5.97
CA SER A 33 11.26 8.37 4.57
C SER A 33 11.15 7.03 3.85
N ASP A 34 11.61 5.94 4.45
CA ASP A 34 11.61 4.63 3.81
C ASP A 34 10.19 4.10 3.63
N GLY A 35 10.00 3.37 2.55
CA GLY A 35 8.74 2.75 2.20
C GLY A 35 8.28 1.66 3.20
N PRO A 36 7.24 0.87 2.87
CA PRO A 36 6.66 -0.12 3.78
C PRO A 36 7.52 -1.36 3.97
N ALA A 37 8.61 -1.52 3.22
CA ALA A 37 9.45 -2.69 3.28
C ALA A 37 10.15 -2.83 4.65
N ARG A 38 10.13 -4.02 5.24
CA ARG A 38 11.07 -4.41 6.29
C ARG A 38 12.38 -4.80 5.62
N VAL A 39 13.47 -4.11 5.93
CA VAL A 39 14.75 -4.30 5.24
C VAL A 39 15.70 -5.11 6.13
N PHE A 40 16.37 -6.07 5.52
CA PHE A 40 17.34 -6.94 6.16
C PHE A 40 18.59 -7.03 5.30
N ARG A 41 19.72 -7.30 5.93
CA ARG A 41 20.95 -7.72 5.27
C ARG A 41 21.23 -9.18 5.59
N LEU A 42 21.60 -9.97 4.60
CA LEU A 42 22.07 -11.32 4.85
C LEU A 42 23.51 -11.25 5.40
N GLU A 43 23.78 -12.01 6.44
CA GLU A 43 25.12 -12.11 7.03
C GLU A 43 26.14 -12.56 5.98
N GLY A 44 27.23 -11.82 5.82
CA GLY A 44 28.23 -12.03 4.76
C GLY A 44 27.82 -11.51 3.38
N GLY A 45 26.56 -11.07 3.19
CA GLY A 45 26.09 -10.49 1.93
C GLY A 45 26.34 -8.99 1.82
N ILE A 46 26.47 -8.51 0.58
CA ILE A 46 26.70 -7.08 0.28
C ILE A 46 25.39 -6.32 0.13
N GLY A 47 24.32 -6.98 -0.35
CA GLY A 47 23.03 -6.37 -0.66
C GLY A 47 22.05 -6.38 0.49
N SER A 48 20.88 -5.75 0.28
CA SER A 48 19.76 -5.76 1.21
C SER A 48 18.55 -6.47 0.61
N LEU A 49 17.72 -7.04 1.48
CA LEU A 49 16.47 -7.72 1.15
C LEU A 49 15.31 -6.95 1.77
N GLY A 50 14.35 -6.51 0.95
CA GLY A 50 13.16 -5.81 1.41
C GLY A 50 11.92 -6.66 1.29
N PHE A 51 11.15 -6.80 2.38
CA PHE A 51 9.89 -7.54 2.42
C PHE A 51 8.71 -6.58 2.60
N ILE A 52 7.78 -6.58 1.65
CA ILE A 52 6.53 -5.85 1.71
C ILE A 52 5.40 -6.86 1.90
N SER A 53 4.80 -6.91 3.07
CA SER A 53 3.83 -7.93 3.48
C SER A 53 2.52 -7.28 3.92
N PRO A 54 1.72 -6.73 2.99
CA PRO A 54 0.51 -6.01 3.37
C PRO A 54 -0.56 -6.89 4.02
N ILE A 55 -0.57 -8.19 3.72
CA ILE A 55 -1.59 -9.12 4.19
C ILE A 55 -1.20 -9.76 5.54
N SER A 56 0.05 -10.21 5.69
CA SER A 56 0.51 -10.92 6.89
C SER A 56 1.11 -10.00 7.95
N HIS A 57 1.69 -8.87 7.53
CA HIS A 57 2.31 -7.89 8.42
C HIS A 57 1.85 -6.49 8.05
N HIS A 58 0.70 -6.10 8.57
CA HIS A 58 0.10 -4.79 8.31
C HIS A 58 1.02 -3.65 8.73
N PHE A 59 1.05 -2.61 7.92
CA PHE A 59 1.75 -1.34 8.21
C PHE A 59 0.82 -0.14 8.05
N CYS A 60 -0.50 -0.37 8.13
CA CYS A 60 -1.54 0.63 7.89
C CYS A 60 -1.46 1.78 8.90
N ASP A 61 -1.14 1.49 10.14
CA ASP A 61 -0.93 2.43 11.25
C ASP A 61 0.18 3.47 10.97
N ARG A 62 1.18 3.09 10.17
CA ARG A 62 2.32 3.93 9.79
C ARG A 62 2.31 4.37 8.34
N CYS A 63 1.24 4.04 7.61
CA CYS A 63 1.13 4.35 6.20
C CYS A 63 0.72 5.80 5.97
N ASN A 64 1.61 6.61 5.43
CA ASN A 64 1.39 8.03 5.10
C ASN A 64 1.11 8.27 3.60
N ARG A 65 0.76 7.24 2.83
CA ARG A 65 0.62 7.34 1.37
C ARG A 65 -0.76 7.77 0.96
N LEU A 66 -0.81 8.64 -0.02
CA LEU A 66 -1.96 8.93 -0.87
C LEU A 66 -1.57 8.58 -2.31
N ARG A 67 -2.55 8.31 -3.16
CA ARG A 67 -2.34 7.99 -4.58
C ARG A 67 -3.27 8.82 -5.43
N LEU A 68 -2.69 9.55 -6.38
CA LEU A 68 -3.45 10.22 -7.41
C LEU A 68 -3.61 9.27 -8.59
N THR A 69 -4.85 9.03 -9.00
CA THR A 69 -5.16 8.22 -10.18
C THR A 69 -4.99 9.03 -11.46
N SER A 70 -4.81 8.37 -12.61
CA SER A 70 -4.75 9.02 -13.91
C SER A 70 -6.05 9.76 -14.28
N ALA A 71 -7.17 9.39 -13.65
CA ALA A 71 -8.46 10.08 -13.80
C ALA A 71 -8.61 11.31 -12.91
N GLY A 72 -7.66 11.56 -11.99
CA GLY A 72 -7.67 12.68 -11.05
C GLY A 72 -8.40 12.40 -9.73
N GLY A 73 -8.69 11.14 -9.43
CA GLY A 73 -9.19 10.70 -8.14
C GLY A 73 -8.05 10.54 -7.13
N LEU A 74 -8.25 10.97 -5.90
CA LEU A 74 -7.29 10.83 -4.81
C LEU A 74 -7.70 9.70 -3.89
N ARG A 75 -6.91 8.62 -3.85
CA ARG A 75 -7.13 7.42 -3.03
C ARG A 75 -6.30 7.47 -1.76
N SER A 76 -6.92 7.17 -0.65
CA SER A 76 -6.26 7.07 0.66
C SER A 76 -5.55 5.73 0.87
N CYS A 77 -5.96 4.68 0.20
CA CYS A 77 -5.40 3.33 0.31
C CYS A 77 -5.36 2.64 -1.06
N LEU A 78 -4.31 1.86 -1.34
CA LEU A 78 -4.19 1.05 -2.55
C LEU A 78 -5.28 -0.03 -2.63
N LEU A 79 -5.59 -0.61 -1.48
CA LEU A 79 -6.48 -1.77 -1.34
C LEU A 79 -7.93 -1.37 -1.01
N HIS A 80 -8.28 -0.08 -1.15
CA HIS A 80 -9.62 0.46 -0.97
C HIS A 80 -10.02 1.23 -2.21
N ASP A 81 -11.27 1.04 -2.66
CA ASP A 81 -11.74 1.63 -3.93
C ASP A 81 -12.30 3.04 -3.77
N GLU A 82 -12.47 3.51 -2.54
CA GLU A 82 -12.92 4.88 -2.27
C GLU A 82 -11.87 5.90 -2.73
N GLU A 83 -12.34 6.89 -3.48
CA GLU A 83 -11.51 8.01 -3.94
C GLU A 83 -12.26 9.33 -3.84
N VAL A 84 -11.52 10.40 -3.60
CA VAL A 84 -12.01 11.78 -3.64
C VAL A 84 -11.74 12.33 -5.03
N ASP A 85 -12.75 12.84 -5.73
CA ASP A 85 -12.58 13.43 -7.07
C ASP A 85 -11.89 14.81 -6.97
N LEU A 86 -10.56 14.77 -6.94
CA LEU A 86 -9.74 15.97 -6.90
C LEU A 86 -9.79 16.72 -8.25
N ARG A 87 -10.00 16.03 -9.36
CA ARG A 87 -10.11 16.65 -10.67
C ARG A 87 -11.33 17.57 -10.78
N ALA A 88 -12.48 17.10 -10.26
CA ALA A 88 -13.68 17.93 -10.25
C ALA A 88 -13.45 19.24 -9.50
N VAL A 89 -12.84 19.18 -8.30
CA VAL A 89 -12.50 20.34 -7.49
C VAL A 89 -11.55 21.28 -8.24
N LEU A 90 -10.49 20.75 -8.88
CA LEU A 90 -9.49 21.55 -9.60
C LEU A 90 -10.03 22.17 -10.91
N ARG A 91 -11.11 21.63 -11.48
CA ARG A 91 -11.70 22.10 -12.74
C ARG A 91 -12.92 22.99 -12.53
N ASP A 92 -13.44 23.05 -11.32
CA ASP A 92 -14.54 23.94 -10.97
C ASP A 92 -14.02 25.39 -10.90
N PRO A 93 -14.51 26.29 -11.76
CA PRO A 93 -14.07 27.69 -11.76
C PRO A 93 -14.45 28.45 -10.48
N THR A 94 -15.34 27.89 -9.67
CA THR A 94 -15.74 28.47 -8.39
C THR A 94 -14.93 27.94 -7.21
N SER A 95 -14.08 26.93 -7.43
CA SER A 95 -13.22 26.36 -6.41
C SER A 95 -12.08 27.30 -6.06
N ASP A 96 -11.88 27.48 -4.77
CA ASP A 96 -10.77 28.21 -4.19
C ASP A 96 -9.74 27.27 -3.53
N GLU A 97 -8.68 27.82 -2.97
CA GLU A 97 -7.66 27.07 -2.24
C GLU A 97 -8.26 26.29 -1.05
N ALA A 98 -9.29 26.84 -0.40
CA ALA A 98 -9.95 26.19 0.73
C ALA A 98 -10.70 24.92 0.29
N ALA A 99 -11.33 24.93 -0.88
CA ALA A 99 -11.98 23.76 -1.47
C ALA A 99 -10.97 22.64 -1.78
N ILE A 100 -9.83 23.00 -2.39
CA ILE A 100 -8.74 22.06 -2.68
C ILE A 100 -8.19 21.46 -1.39
N ARG A 101 -7.90 22.30 -0.40
CA ARG A 101 -7.43 21.86 0.92
C ARG A 101 -8.43 20.92 1.58
N THR A 102 -9.70 21.21 1.50
CA THR A 102 -10.78 20.36 2.05
C THR A 102 -10.79 18.99 1.38
N ALA A 103 -10.67 18.91 0.06
CA ALA A 103 -10.60 17.65 -0.67
C ALA A 103 -9.39 16.80 -0.24
N LEU A 104 -8.20 17.40 -0.11
CA LEU A 104 -7.00 16.74 0.36
C LEU A 104 -7.15 16.23 1.80
N LEU A 105 -7.67 17.06 2.71
CA LEU A 105 -7.92 16.66 4.09
C LEU A 105 -8.98 15.56 4.20
N THR A 106 -9.99 15.58 3.34
CA THR A 106 -11.01 14.53 3.27
C THR A 106 -10.36 13.19 2.90
N ALA A 107 -9.52 13.16 1.87
CA ALA A 107 -8.81 11.94 1.50
C ALA A 107 -7.90 11.42 2.64
N ILE A 108 -7.25 12.31 3.39
CA ILE A 108 -6.42 11.94 4.55
C ILE A 108 -7.30 11.35 5.67
N ARG A 109 -8.41 11.98 5.99
CA ARG A 109 -9.32 11.54 7.07
C ARG A 109 -10.04 10.23 6.75
N ASN A 110 -10.35 10.00 5.48
CA ASN A 110 -10.97 8.76 5.00
C ASN A 110 -9.97 7.60 4.90
N LYS A 111 -8.72 7.82 5.33
CA LYS A 111 -7.73 6.75 5.34
C LYS A 111 -8.13 5.67 6.35
N PRO A 112 -8.38 4.42 5.90
CA PRO A 112 -8.77 3.34 6.80
C PRO A 112 -7.62 2.98 7.76
N GLN A 113 -7.96 2.63 8.99
CA GLN A 113 -7.01 2.13 9.97
C GLN A 113 -6.38 0.79 9.55
N GLY A 114 -7.11 0.01 8.73
CA GLY A 114 -6.66 -1.23 8.11
C GLY A 114 -7.29 -1.40 6.74
N HIS A 115 -6.64 -2.15 5.85
CA HIS A 115 -7.20 -2.39 4.51
C HIS A 115 -8.27 -3.49 4.49
N HIS A 116 -8.38 -4.29 5.56
CA HIS A 116 -9.36 -5.39 5.72
C HIS A 116 -9.49 -6.31 4.50
N LEU A 117 -8.39 -6.45 3.72
CA LEU A 117 -8.41 -7.17 2.45
C LEU A 117 -8.77 -8.65 2.63
N ARG A 118 -8.27 -9.28 3.69
CA ARG A 118 -8.54 -10.69 3.96
C ARG A 118 -10.03 -10.93 4.24
N GLU A 119 -10.65 -10.09 5.07
CA GLU A 119 -12.07 -10.17 5.40
C GLU A 119 -12.93 -9.88 4.16
N ARG A 120 -12.55 -8.88 3.36
CA ARG A 120 -13.26 -8.51 2.13
C ARG A 120 -13.19 -9.65 1.09
N LEU A 121 -12.03 -10.26 0.88
CA LEU A 121 -11.88 -11.40 -0.04
C LEU A 121 -12.66 -12.63 0.46
N ALA A 122 -12.66 -12.90 1.77
CA ALA A 122 -13.45 -13.98 2.36
C ALA A 122 -14.96 -13.74 2.21
N ALA A 123 -15.40 -12.47 2.19
CA ALA A 123 -16.80 -12.09 1.94
C ALA A 123 -17.17 -12.00 0.44
N GLY A 124 -16.30 -12.45 -0.46
CA GLY A 124 -16.51 -12.39 -1.91
C GLY A 124 -16.33 -10.99 -2.53
N GLY A 125 -15.77 -10.06 -1.77
CA GLY A 125 -15.43 -8.73 -2.27
C GLY A 125 -14.17 -8.76 -3.14
N ASP A 126 -14.15 -7.96 -4.20
CA ASP A 126 -13.00 -7.82 -5.09
C ASP A 126 -12.37 -6.43 -4.98
N CYS A 127 -11.11 -6.29 -5.33
CA CYS A 127 -10.46 -5.00 -5.50
C CYS A 127 -10.54 -4.59 -6.98
N HIS A 128 -11.39 -3.63 -7.29
CA HIS A 128 -11.70 -3.25 -8.68
C HIS A 128 -10.66 -2.34 -9.35
N GLY A 129 -9.59 -1.96 -8.68
CA GLY A 129 -8.57 -1.07 -9.22
C GLY A 129 -7.51 -1.80 -10.04
N ARG A 130 -7.35 -1.46 -11.34
CA ARG A 130 -6.16 -1.87 -12.09
C ARG A 130 -4.95 -1.04 -11.62
N MET A 131 -3.80 -1.69 -11.38
CA MET A 131 -2.55 -1.00 -10.99
C MET A 131 -2.15 0.10 -11.96
N SER A 132 -2.39 -0.09 -13.27
CA SER A 132 -2.12 0.92 -14.31
C SER A 132 -2.92 2.23 -14.15
N ARG A 133 -4.03 2.24 -13.41
CA ARG A 133 -4.81 3.46 -13.12
C ARG A 133 -4.29 4.25 -11.92
N ILE A 134 -3.54 3.63 -11.06
CA ILE A 134 -3.11 4.20 -9.77
C ILE A 134 -1.61 4.42 -9.66
N GLY A 135 -0.93 4.49 -10.82
CA GLY A 135 0.50 4.82 -10.87
C GLY A 135 1.37 3.75 -10.23
N GLY A 136 1.34 2.57 -10.79
CA GLY A 136 2.25 1.46 -10.47
C GLY A 136 3.25 1.27 -11.56
#